data_60e54604cac8be9ca469519f0cb4bb39
#
_entry.id   60e54604cac8be9ca469519f0cb4bb39
#
_cell.length_a   1.000
_cell.length_b   1.000
_cell.length_c   1.000
_cell.angle_alpha   90.00
_cell.angle_beta   90.00
_cell.angle_gamma   90.00
#
_symmetry.space_group_name_H-M   'P 1'
#
loop_
_entity.id
_entity.type
_entity.pdbx_description
1 polymer ?
#
loop_
_entity_poly.entity_id
_entity_poly.type
_entity_poly.pdbx_seq_one_letter_code
_entity_poly.pdbx_strand_id
1 'polypeptide(L)'
;MFNFRMMRFSRLPRLVTWTLGVFFGLATIAPLPYAIVLPGEAQNIFKGVITFKDLANYPATGRIDLMSIRVTNPDTWIFGPELVYSWISGDRAVYPKSAIYPPGTTAEEESKQAKADMVNSQDKAIVAAVNYLQAHPEIMASTKAVGVERAQLLDTTKIKFKVGETGGPSGGLVFSIGLVELLTEQDLLDGRHIAGTGTITERGVVGAIGGINEKIMSAKKVGATLFFAPVDNAEEISNVPDGIKVVTVATLAQAINYLERSGR
;
A
#
# COMPACT_ATOMS: atom_id res chain seq x y z
N MET A 1 -53.56 -2.06 29.45
CA MET A 1 -53.94 -0.94 28.57
C MET A 1 -52.87 0.14 28.71
N PHE A 2 -51.81 0.12 27.87
CA PHE A 2 -50.71 1.09 27.91
C PHE A 2 -51.13 2.33 27.11
N ASN A 3 -51.34 3.46 27.78
CA ASN A 3 -51.60 4.74 27.14
C ASN A 3 -50.31 5.30 26.54
N PHE A 4 -50.13 5.15 25.24
CA PHE A 4 -49.08 5.86 24.47
C PHE A 4 -49.53 7.36 24.43
N ARG A 5 -49.00 8.17 25.34
CA ARG A 5 -49.11 9.63 25.26
C ARG A 5 -48.26 10.09 24.07
N MET A 6 -48.91 10.38 22.94
CA MET A 6 -48.22 11.02 21.79
C MET A 6 -47.52 12.29 22.28
N MET A 7 -46.19 12.29 22.28
CA MET A 7 -45.40 13.51 22.48
C MET A 7 -45.78 14.50 21.38
N ARG A 8 -46.50 15.56 21.75
CA ARG A 8 -46.70 16.69 20.85
C ARG A 8 -45.35 17.37 20.67
N PHE A 9 -44.72 17.15 19.54
CA PHE A 9 -43.55 17.95 19.15
C PHE A 9 -44.00 19.40 19.04
N SER A 10 -43.61 20.25 19.99
CA SER A 10 -43.81 21.69 19.91
C SER A 10 -43.06 22.22 18.68
N ARG A 11 -43.72 23.00 17.83
CA ARG A 11 -43.05 23.61 16.67
C ARG A 11 -41.94 24.52 17.20
N LEU A 12 -40.71 24.28 16.73
CA LEU A 12 -39.59 25.15 17.06
C LEU A 12 -39.89 26.60 16.69
N PRO A 13 -39.48 27.57 17.49
CA PRO A 13 -39.58 28.99 17.12
C PRO A 13 -38.96 29.23 15.75
N ARG A 14 -39.59 30.04 14.92
CA ARG A 14 -39.10 30.33 13.54
C ARG A 14 -37.63 30.75 13.51
N LEU A 15 -37.19 31.54 14.48
CA LEU A 15 -35.82 31.97 14.62
C LEU A 15 -34.87 30.75 14.75
N VAL A 16 -35.18 29.80 15.62
CA VAL A 16 -34.39 28.59 15.84
C VAL A 16 -34.34 27.74 14.56
N THR A 17 -35.46 27.60 13.84
CA THR A 17 -35.49 26.86 12.56
C THR A 17 -34.59 27.51 11.53
N TRP A 18 -34.63 28.84 11.39
CA TRP A 18 -33.76 29.56 10.46
C TRP A 18 -32.29 29.48 10.86
N THR A 19 -31.95 29.62 12.14
CA THR A 19 -30.59 29.51 12.65
C THR A 19 -30.01 28.11 12.38
N LEU A 20 -30.79 27.06 12.65
CA LEU A 20 -30.41 25.69 12.34
C LEU A 20 -30.24 25.47 10.84
N GLY A 21 -31.16 26.01 10.02
CA GLY A 21 -31.03 25.92 8.55
C GLY A 21 -29.78 26.59 8.02
N VAL A 22 -29.46 27.79 8.51
CA VAL A 22 -28.21 28.49 8.14
C VAL A 22 -26.98 27.71 8.64
N PHE A 23 -27.02 27.25 9.89
CA PHE A 23 -25.87 26.45 10.43
C PHE A 23 -25.63 25.18 9.64
N PHE A 24 -26.64 24.38 9.36
CA PHE A 24 -26.49 23.18 8.53
C PHE A 24 -26.11 23.52 7.08
N GLY A 25 -26.66 24.59 6.52
CA GLY A 25 -26.25 25.09 5.20
C GLY A 25 -24.77 25.42 5.16
N LEU A 26 -24.27 26.19 6.12
CA LEU A 26 -22.84 26.51 6.23
C LEU A 26 -21.98 25.26 6.47
N ALA A 27 -22.43 24.35 7.33
CA ALA A 27 -21.71 23.11 7.63
C ALA A 27 -21.57 22.19 6.38
N THR A 28 -22.51 22.26 5.44
CA THR A 28 -22.45 21.46 4.20
C THR A 28 -21.50 22.04 3.15
N ILE A 29 -21.32 23.38 3.13
CA ILE A 29 -20.53 24.08 2.08
C ILE A 29 -19.19 24.62 2.61
N ALA A 30 -18.96 24.61 3.92
CA ALA A 30 -17.70 25.05 4.49
C ALA A 30 -16.58 24.07 4.12
N PRO A 31 -15.44 24.55 3.60
CA PRO A 31 -14.28 23.71 3.34
C PRO A 31 -13.65 23.27 4.66
N LEU A 32 -13.36 22.00 4.77
CA LEU A 32 -12.81 21.38 5.96
C LEU A 32 -11.34 20.97 5.75
N PRO A 33 -10.46 21.17 6.74
CA PRO A 33 -9.04 20.89 6.63
C PRO A 33 -8.72 19.40 6.85
N TYR A 34 -9.39 18.53 6.09
CA TYR A 34 -9.19 17.09 6.13
C TYR A 34 -8.70 16.56 4.81
N ALA A 35 -8.04 15.41 4.86
CA ALA A 35 -7.70 14.58 3.72
C ALA A 35 -8.36 13.22 3.85
N ILE A 36 -8.78 12.66 2.73
CA ILE A 36 -9.42 11.34 2.67
C ILE A 36 -8.45 10.38 2.01
N VAL A 37 -8.21 9.25 2.67
CA VAL A 37 -7.45 8.13 2.14
C VAL A 37 -8.42 7.07 1.67
N LEU A 38 -8.26 6.65 0.43
CA LEU A 38 -9.11 5.65 -0.22
C LEU A 38 -8.27 4.46 -0.68
N PRO A 39 -8.87 3.27 -0.76
CA PRO A 39 -8.25 2.14 -1.44
C PRO A 39 -7.82 2.53 -2.86
N GLY A 40 -6.57 2.24 -3.19
CA GLY A 40 -6.01 2.46 -4.52
C GLY A 40 -6.09 1.21 -5.39
N GLU A 41 -5.27 1.19 -6.42
CA GLU A 41 -5.18 0.09 -7.37
C GLU A 41 -4.20 -0.98 -6.90
N ALA A 42 -4.46 -2.21 -7.32
CA ALA A 42 -3.56 -3.33 -7.19
C ALA A 42 -2.86 -3.55 -8.54
N GLN A 43 -1.54 -3.62 -8.54
CA GLN A 43 -0.77 -3.80 -9.76
C GLN A 43 0.10 -5.07 -9.67
N ASN A 44 -0.17 -6.05 -10.54
CA ASN A 44 0.66 -7.24 -10.62
C ASN A 44 2.06 -6.90 -11.12
N ILE A 45 3.07 -7.12 -10.27
CA ILE A 45 4.46 -6.71 -10.57
C ILE A 45 5.12 -7.54 -11.66
N PHE A 46 4.64 -8.74 -11.95
CA PHE A 46 5.16 -9.60 -13.02
C PHE A 46 4.57 -9.26 -14.40
N LYS A 47 3.46 -8.49 -14.46
CA LYS A 47 2.83 -8.09 -15.71
C LYS A 47 3.38 -6.75 -16.22
N GLY A 48 4.65 -6.75 -16.61
CA GLY A 48 5.29 -5.59 -17.24
C GLY A 48 5.72 -4.48 -16.27
N VAL A 49 5.60 -4.69 -14.95
CA VAL A 49 6.15 -3.75 -13.95
C VAL A 49 7.65 -3.99 -13.78
N ILE A 50 8.07 -5.20 -13.49
CA ILE A 50 9.50 -5.57 -13.44
C ILE A 50 9.90 -6.13 -14.81
N THR A 51 10.92 -5.56 -15.42
CA THR A 51 11.46 -6.02 -16.69
C THR A 51 12.96 -6.06 -16.63
N PHE A 52 13.55 -7.09 -17.27
CA PHE A 52 14.99 -7.31 -17.33
C PHE A 52 15.50 -7.07 -18.74
N LYS A 53 16.67 -6.46 -18.83
CA LYS A 53 17.42 -6.32 -20.08
C LYS A 53 18.71 -7.10 -19.96
N ASP A 54 18.90 -8.09 -20.83
CA ASP A 54 20.11 -8.91 -20.87
C ASP A 54 20.47 -9.59 -19.53
N LEU A 55 19.45 -9.95 -18.74
CA LEU A 55 19.56 -10.77 -17.54
C LEU A 55 18.63 -11.97 -17.65
N ALA A 56 19.13 -13.15 -17.24
CA ALA A 56 18.29 -14.32 -17.12
C ALA A 56 17.28 -14.10 -15.99
N ASN A 57 16.04 -14.48 -16.25
CA ASN A 57 14.96 -14.47 -15.26
C ASN A 57 14.09 -15.71 -15.39
N TYR A 58 13.43 -16.06 -14.31
CA TYR A 58 12.55 -17.22 -14.22
C TYR A 58 11.07 -16.75 -14.21
N PRO A 59 10.17 -17.50 -14.84
CA PRO A 59 8.75 -17.18 -14.81
C PRO A 59 8.18 -17.49 -13.41
N ALA A 60 7.49 -16.54 -12.82
CA ALA A 60 6.71 -16.78 -11.60
C ALA A 60 5.43 -17.55 -11.93
N THR A 61 5.09 -18.57 -11.15
CA THR A 61 3.82 -19.32 -11.31
C THR A 61 2.67 -18.66 -10.56
N GLY A 62 2.96 -17.86 -9.53
CA GLY A 62 2.00 -17.12 -8.73
C GLY A 62 1.81 -15.67 -9.18
N ARG A 63 1.17 -14.90 -8.30
CA ARG A 63 0.92 -13.48 -8.50
C ARG A 63 1.27 -12.71 -7.23
N ILE A 64 1.96 -11.60 -7.38
CA ILE A 64 2.17 -10.64 -6.29
C ILE A 64 1.75 -9.25 -6.75
N ASP A 65 0.90 -8.60 -5.94
CA ASP A 65 0.37 -7.29 -6.22
C ASP A 65 1.00 -6.22 -5.34
N LEU A 66 1.48 -5.17 -5.99
CA LEU A 66 1.78 -3.90 -5.36
C LEU A 66 0.48 -3.18 -5.04
N MET A 67 0.31 -2.80 -3.78
CA MET A 67 -0.88 -2.09 -3.33
C MET A 67 -0.62 -0.59 -3.21
N SER A 68 -1.52 0.21 -3.76
CA SER A 68 -1.53 1.66 -3.61
C SER A 68 -2.70 2.16 -2.78
N ILE A 69 -2.63 3.41 -2.37
CA ILE A 69 -3.75 4.20 -1.85
C ILE A 69 -3.93 5.43 -2.71
N ARG A 70 -5.12 6.00 -2.68
CA ARG A 70 -5.38 7.35 -3.20
C ARG A 70 -5.63 8.28 -2.04
N VAL A 71 -4.94 9.40 -2.03
CA VAL A 71 -5.13 10.46 -1.04
C VAL A 71 -5.64 11.69 -1.77
N THR A 72 -6.61 12.38 -1.21
CA THR A 72 -7.06 13.66 -1.77
C THR A 72 -5.91 14.66 -1.78
N ASN A 73 -5.74 15.35 -2.90
CA ASN A 73 -4.63 16.31 -3.08
C ASN A 73 -4.63 17.43 -2.02
N PRO A 74 -3.46 17.99 -1.70
CA PRO A 74 -3.35 19.10 -0.72
C PRO A 74 -4.27 20.27 -1.04
N ASP A 75 -4.47 20.56 -2.35
CA ASP A 75 -5.29 21.70 -2.82
C ASP A 75 -6.79 21.36 -2.88
N THR A 76 -7.18 20.11 -2.63
CA THR A 76 -8.58 19.70 -2.69
C THR A 76 -9.36 20.19 -1.47
N TRP A 77 -10.56 20.70 -1.70
CA TRP A 77 -11.52 21.09 -0.69
C TRP A 77 -12.43 19.92 -0.36
N ILE A 78 -12.48 19.54 0.92
CA ILE A 78 -13.39 18.51 1.41
C ILE A 78 -14.57 19.22 2.09
N PHE A 79 -15.78 18.77 1.80
CA PHE A 79 -17.01 19.32 2.37
C PHE A 79 -17.66 18.36 3.38
N GLY A 80 -18.51 18.90 4.23
CA GLY A 80 -19.14 18.17 5.32
C GLY A 80 -19.79 16.83 4.92
N PRO A 81 -20.63 16.77 3.88
CA PRO A 81 -21.25 15.50 3.43
C PRO A 81 -20.24 14.44 2.98
N GLU A 82 -19.19 14.85 2.26
CA GLU A 82 -18.14 13.94 1.80
C GLU A 82 -17.33 13.38 2.97
N LEU A 83 -17.00 14.23 3.94
CA LEU A 83 -16.29 13.83 5.15
C LEU A 83 -17.11 12.82 5.97
N VAL A 84 -18.41 13.10 6.19
CA VAL A 84 -19.32 12.20 6.92
C VAL A 84 -19.47 10.88 6.18
N TYR A 85 -19.65 10.92 4.86
CA TYR A 85 -19.72 9.70 4.04
C TYR A 85 -18.45 8.88 4.16
N SER A 86 -17.28 9.52 4.04
CA SER A 86 -15.99 8.83 4.14
C SER A 86 -15.72 8.26 5.53
N TRP A 87 -16.20 8.94 6.57
CA TRP A 87 -16.06 8.48 7.94
C TRP A 87 -16.95 7.26 8.26
N ILE A 88 -18.12 7.19 7.65
CA ILE A 88 -19.06 6.06 7.83
C ILE A 88 -18.64 4.88 6.93
N SER A 89 -17.95 5.14 5.81
CA SER A 89 -17.48 4.11 4.89
C SER A 89 -16.38 3.28 5.55
N GLY A 90 -16.57 1.99 5.65
CA GLY A 90 -15.61 1.07 6.29
C GLY A 90 -14.31 0.85 5.49
N ASP A 91 -14.18 1.44 4.29
CA ASP A 91 -13.04 1.27 3.40
C ASP A 91 -12.22 2.56 3.20
N ARG A 92 -12.52 3.63 3.95
CA ARG A 92 -11.87 4.93 3.86
C ARG A 92 -11.38 5.40 5.21
N ALA A 93 -10.30 6.18 5.21
CA ALA A 93 -9.85 6.88 6.40
C ALA A 93 -9.88 8.40 6.20
N VAL A 94 -10.15 9.12 7.27
CA VAL A 94 -10.19 10.57 7.31
C VAL A 94 -9.15 11.07 8.29
N TYR A 95 -8.23 11.91 7.83
CA TYR A 95 -7.16 12.49 8.63
C TYR A 95 -7.19 14.02 8.56
N PRO A 96 -6.76 14.72 9.61
CA PRO A 96 -6.44 16.13 9.48
C PRO A 96 -5.42 16.33 8.33
N LYS A 97 -5.66 17.33 7.47
CA LYS A 97 -4.75 17.58 6.32
C LYS A 97 -3.29 17.79 6.78
N SER A 98 -3.09 18.45 7.91
CA SER A 98 -1.77 18.66 8.52
C SER A 98 -1.06 17.39 9.00
N ALA A 99 -1.77 16.28 9.17
CA ALA A 99 -1.18 14.99 9.53
C ALA A 99 -0.57 14.26 8.31
N ILE A 100 -1.03 14.62 7.10
CA ILE A 100 -0.57 14.02 5.85
C ILE A 100 0.39 14.93 5.11
N TYR A 101 0.07 16.22 5.05
CA TYR A 101 0.82 17.19 4.27
C TYR A 101 1.41 18.29 5.17
N PRO A 102 2.71 18.59 5.05
CA PRO A 102 3.29 19.78 5.66
C PRO A 102 2.55 21.04 5.21
N PRO A 103 2.49 22.09 6.07
CA PRO A 103 1.86 23.36 5.67
C PRO A 103 2.48 23.95 4.42
N GLY A 104 1.63 24.32 3.45
CA GLY A 104 2.05 24.92 2.19
C GLY A 104 2.45 23.96 1.09
N THR A 105 2.37 22.64 1.31
CA THR A 105 2.61 21.64 0.25
C THR A 105 1.56 21.75 -0.85
N THR A 106 2.02 21.86 -2.09
CA THR A 106 1.17 21.84 -3.29
C THR A 106 1.01 20.44 -3.86
N ALA A 107 -0.02 20.20 -4.67
CA ALA A 107 -0.22 18.91 -5.34
C ALA A 107 0.94 18.56 -6.29
N GLU A 108 1.58 19.57 -6.90
CA GLU A 108 2.73 19.36 -7.79
C GLU A 108 3.96 18.90 -7.01
N GLU A 109 4.27 19.56 -5.88
CA GLU A 109 5.38 19.18 -5.00
C GLU A 109 5.20 17.77 -4.44
N GLU A 110 3.99 17.44 -3.97
CA GLU A 110 3.65 16.11 -3.48
C GLU A 110 3.84 15.04 -4.58
N SER A 111 3.33 15.29 -5.79
CA SER A 111 3.48 14.37 -6.92
C SER A 111 4.95 14.16 -7.30
N LYS A 112 5.75 15.23 -7.29
CA LYS A 112 7.18 15.15 -7.57
C LYS A 112 7.93 14.36 -6.51
N GLN A 113 7.63 14.62 -5.23
CA GLN A 113 8.22 13.89 -4.11
C GLN A 113 7.84 12.41 -4.14
N ALA A 114 6.56 12.10 -4.32
CA ALA A 114 6.07 10.73 -4.40
C ALA A 114 6.74 9.91 -5.55
N LYS A 115 6.97 10.55 -6.72
CA LYS A 115 7.71 9.94 -7.82
C LYS A 115 9.19 9.68 -7.46
N ALA A 116 9.84 10.63 -6.82
CA ALA A 116 11.23 10.47 -6.37
C ALA A 116 11.36 9.35 -5.32
N ASP A 117 10.43 9.30 -4.37
CA ASP A 117 10.38 8.25 -3.34
C ASP A 117 10.16 6.86 -3.95
N MET A 118 9.33 6.76 -5.00
CA MET A 118 9.12 5.50 -5.73
C MET A 118 10.41 5.03 -6.39
N VAL A 119 11.14 5.90 -7.08
CA VAL A 119 12.42 5.55 -7.71
C VAL A 119 13.43 5.09 -6.65
N ASN A 120 13.60 5.83 -5.57
CA ASN A 120 14.47 5.46 -4.46
C ASN A 120 14.07 4.11 -3.84
N SER A 121 12.77 3.84 -3.73
CA SER A 121 12.26 2.54 -3.25
C SER A 121 12.63 1.38 -4.17
N GLN A 122 12.59 1.60 -5.49
CA GLN A 122 13.00 0.61 -6.49
C GLN A 122 14.49 0.31 -6.41
N ASP A 123 15.34 1.34 -6.31
CA ASP A 123 16.79 1.17 -6.18
C ASP A 123 17.14 0.41 -4.89
N LYS A 124 16.54 0.77 -3.76
CA LYS A 124 16.72 0.05 -2.49
C LYS A 124 16.24 -1.40 -2.58
N ALA A 125 15.15 -1.65 -3.30
CA ALA A 125 14.63 -3.01 -3.48
C ALA A 125 15.59 -3.90 -4.27
N ILE A 126 16.26 -3.37 -5.31
CA ILE A 126 17.31 -4.10 -6.05
C ILE A 126 18.44 -4.47 -5.10
N VAL A 127 18.96 -3.49 -4.35
CA VAL A 127 20.08 -3.72 -3.44
C VAL A 127 19.71 -4.73 -2.34
N ALA A 128 18.51 -4.62 -1.77
CA ALA A 128 18.02 -5.53 -0.74
C ALA A 128 17.89 -6.97 -1.26
N ALA A 129 17.31 -7.15 -2.46
CA ALA A 129 17.17 -8.48 -3.08
C ALA A 129 18.55 -9.10 -3.38
N VAL A 130 19.47 -8.33 -3.93
CA VAL A 130 20.83 -8.80 -4.23
C VAL A 130 21.61 -9.15 -2.96
N ASN A 131 21.52 -8.32 -1.92
CA ASN A 131 22.15 -8.61 -0.64
C ASN A 131 21.56 -9.88 0.00
N TYR A 132 20.25 -10.08 -0.12
CA TYR A 132 19.60 -11.31 0.34
C TYR A 132 20.13 -12.53 -0.39
N LEU A 133 20.16 -12.52 -1.73
CA LEU A 133 20.65 -13.62 -2.54
C LEU A 133 22.12 -13.94 -2.28
N GLN A 134 22.95 -12.94 -2.03
CA GLN A 134 24.36 -13.15 -1.67
C GLN A 134 24.57 -13.76 -0.29
N ALA A 135 23.67 -13.47 0.64
CA ALA A 135 23.68 -14.08 1.97
C ALA A 135 23.15 -15.54 1.96
N HIS A 136 22.53 -15.98 0.86
CA HIS A 136 21.95 -17.32 0.68
C HIS A 136 22.51 -17.99 -0.58
N PRO A 137 23.83 -18.35 -0.58
CA PRO A 137 24.49 -18.92 -1.74
C PRO A 137 23.91 -20.26 -2.18
N GLU A 138 23.24 -21.00 -1.30
CA GLU A 138 22.52 -22.23 -1.60
C GLU A 138 21.36 -22.01 -2.59
N ILE A 139 20.68 -20.90 -2.50
CA ILE A 139 19.61 -20.50 -3.45
C ILE A 139 20.22 -20.16 -4.81
N MET A 140 21.34 -19.45 -4.79
CA MET A 140 22.05 -19.07 -6.02
C MET A 140 22.74 -20.25 -6.70
N ALA A 141 23.20 -21.28 -5.97
CA ALA A 141 23.87 -22.44 -6.51
C ALA A 141 22.97 -23.31 -7.39
N SER A 142 21.67 -23.33 -7.13
CA SER A 142 20.65 -24.02 -7.92
C SER A 142 20.19 -23.22 -9.15
N THR A 143 20.63 -21.98 -9.28
CA THR A 143 20.08 -21.02 -10.24
C THR A 143 21.02 -20.83 -11.42
N LYS A 144 20.49 -20.76 -12.66
CA LYS A 144 21.28 -20.42 -13.88
C LYS A 144 21.90 -19.02 -13.83
N ALA A 145 21.53 -18.21 -12.87
CA ALA A 145 22.14 -16.92 -12.55
C ALA A 145 23.54 -17.08 -11.89
N VAL A 146 24.00 -18.31 -11.62
CA VAL A 146 25.39 -18.62 -11.22
C VAL A 146 26.30 -18.07 -12.30
N GLY A 147 27.04 -17.01 -11.96
CA GLY A 147 27.93 -16.32 -12.91
C GLY A 147 27.48 -14.90 -13.26
N VAL A 148 26.29 -14.46 -12.82
CA VAL A 148 25.94 -13.05 -12.91
C VAL A 148 26.64 -12.31 -11.77
N GLU A 149 27.62 -11.49 -12.13
CA GLU A 149 28.33 -10.70 -11.12
C GLU A 149 27.38 -9.72 -10.42
N ARG A 150 27.58 -9.47 -9.12
CA ARG A 150 26.83 -8.49 -8.33
C ARG A 150 26.67 -7.15 -9.06
N ALA A 151 27.74 -6.68 -9.72
CA ALA A 151 27.70 -5.44 -10.47
C ALA A 151 26.65 -5.43 -11.59
N GLN A 152 26.36 -6.59 -12.20
CA GLN A 152 25.35 -6.70 -13.24
C GLN A 152 23.92 -6.69 -12.66
N LEU A 153 23.72 -7.27 -11.46
CA LEU A 153 22.44 -7.24 -10.77
C LEU A 153 22.14 -5.86 -10.17
N LEU A 154 23.17 -5.13 -9.75
CA LEU A 154 23.05 -3.75 -9.22
C LEU A 154 23.02 -2.70 -10.34
N ASP A 155 23.22 -3.09 -11.58
CA ASP A 155 23.07 -2.18 -12.70
C ASP A 155 21.58 -1.91 -12.94
N THR A 156 21.09 -0.80 -12.37
CA THR A 156 19.69 -0.36 -12.48
C THR A 156 19.25 -0.16 -13.94
N THR A 157 20.18 -0.02 -14.88
CA THR A 157 19.86 0.04 -16.31
C THR A 157 19.34 -1.28 -16.85
N LYS A 158 19.66 -2.41 -16.20
CA LYS A 158 19.23 -3.76 -16.58
C LYS A 158 17.93 -4.20 -15.93
N ILE A 159 17.57 -3.63 -14.79
CA ILE A 159 16.31 -3.87 -14.09
C ILE A 159 15.49 -2.59 -14.18
N LYS A 160 14.33 -2.67 -14.81
CA LYS A 160 13.43 -1.53 -14.98
C LYS A 160 12.12 -1.80 -14.29
N PHE A 161 11.63 -0.76 -13.63
CA PHE A 161 10.30 -0.73 -13.03
C PHE A 161 9.40 0.24 -13.80
N LYS A 162 8.19 -0.21 -14.11
CA LYS A 162 7.18 0.59 -14.80
C LYS A 162 5.90 0.56 -13.98
N VAL A 163 5.79 1.45 -13.00
CA VAL A 163 4.70 1.52 -12.01
C VAL A 163 3.73 2.66 -12.36
N GLY A 164 3.16 2.76 -13.47
CA GLY A 164 2.12 3.75 -13.80
C GLY A 164 2.25 5.10 -13.04
N GLU A 165 1.13 5.64 -12.59
CA GLU A 165 1.06 6.87 -11.79
C GLU A 165 1.23 6.66 -10.27
N THR A 166 1.58 5.45 -9.84
CA THR A 166 1.77 5.14 -8.42
C THR A 166 3.06 5.75 -7.90
N GLY A 167 2.98 6.48 -6.79
CA GLY A 167 4.11 7.10 -6.11
C GLY A 167 4.30 6.60 -4.68
N GLY A 168 5.36 7.12 -4.03
CA GLY A 168 5.68 6.81 -2.64
C GLY A 168 6.55 5.55 -2.46
N PRO A 169 7.19 5.41 -1.28
CA PRO A 169 8.23 4.40 -1.05
C PRO A 169 7.68 3.02 -0.63
N SER A 170 6.37 2.84 -0.55
CA SER A 170 5.72 1.68 0.10
C SER A 170 5.75 0.37 -0.70
N GLY A 171 6.34 0.37 -1.91
CA GLY A 171 6.46 -0.81 -2.76
C GLY A 171 7.72 -1.66 -2.52
N GLY A 172 8.67 -1.17 -1.74
CA GLY A 172 10.01 -1.73 -1.64
C GLY A 172 10.06 -3.21 -1.26
N LEU A 173 9.28 -3.62 -0.25
CA LEU A 173 9.18 -5.03 0.14
C LEU A 173 8.69 -5.91 -1.02
N VAL A 174 7.61 -5.49 -1.68
CA VAL A 174 6.99 -6.25 -2.78
C VAL A 174 7.94 -6.37 -3.97
N PHE A 175 8.62 -5.30 -4.33
CA PHE A 175 9.64 -5.32 -5.37
C PHE A 175 10.79 -6.25 -5.03
N SER A 176 11.28 -6.24 -3.78
CA SER A 176 12.37 -7.11 -3.35
C SER A 176 11.97 -8.59 -3.40
N ILE A 177 10.77 -8.96 -2.93
CA ILE A 177 10.25 -10.34 -3.03
C ILE A 177 10.17 -10.75 -4.51
N GLY A 178 9.57 -9.88 -5.35
CA GLY A 178 9.43 -10.15 -6.78
C GLY A 178 10.76 -10.29 -7.52
N LEU A 179 11.79 -9.54 -7.12
CA LEU A 179 13.14 -9.70 -7.68
C LEU A 179 13.75 -11.02 -7.27
N VAL A 180 13.65 -11.44 -6.00
CA VAL A 180 14.14 -12.75 -5.55
C VAL A 180 13.45 -13.87 -6.32
N GLU A 181 12.12 -13.82 -6.47
CA GLU A 181 11.34 -14.77 -7.27
C GLU A 181 11.85 -14.87 -8.71
N LEU A 182 12.00 -13.72 -9.39
CA LEU A 182 12.37 -13.69 -10.80
C LEU A 182 13.85 -14.01 -11.07
N LEU A 183 14.72 -13.87 -10.07
CA LEU A 183 16.17 -14.11 -10.20
C LEU A 183 16.59 -15.52 -9.74
N THR A 184 15.68 -16.33 -9.22
CA THR A 184 15.97 -17.69 -8.73
C THR A 184 15.06 -18.72 -9.38
N GLU A 185 15.53 -19.99 -9.45
CA GLU A 185 14.70 -21.12 -9.92
C GLU A 185 13.65 -21.53 -8.88
N GLN A 186 13.79 -21.06 -7.64
CA GLN A 186 12.87 -21.38 -6.58
C GLN A 186 11.52 -20.67 -6.79
N ASP A 187 10.47 -21.43 -6.91
CA ASP A 187 9.09 -20.89 -6.96
C ASP A 187 8.62 -20.56 -5.54
N LEU A 188 8.90 -19.34 -5.09
CA LEU A 188 8.49 -18.87 -3.76
C LEU A 188 6.99 -18.69 -3.65
N LEU A 189 6.33 -18.39 -4.76
CA LEU A 189 4.91 -18.09 -4.78
C LEU A 189 4.05 -19.34 -4.85
N ASP A 190 4.52 -20.42 -5.47
CA ASP A 190 3.82 -21.70 -5.58
C ASP A 190 2.35 -21.52 -6.00
N GLY A 191 2.12 -20.79 -7.10
CA GLY A 191 0.81 -20.49 -7.65
C GLY A 191 -0.07 -19.53 -6.80
N ARG A 192 0.39 -19.05 -5.65
CA ARG A 192 -0.38 -18.21 -4.73
C ARG A 192 -0.58 -16.80 -5.27
N HIS A 193 -1.72 -16.22 -4.91
CA HIS A 193 -2.00 -14.80 -5.11
C HIS A 193 -1.72 -14.03 -3.82
N ILE A 194 -0.65 -13.28 -3.81
CA ILE A 194 -0.11 -12.54 -2.68
C ILE A 194 -0.25 -11.06 -2.96
N ALA A 195 -0.44 -10.27 -1.92
CA ALA A 195 -0.30 -8.83 -1.96
C ALA A 195 0.62 -8.39 -0.82
N GLY A 196 1.08 -7.16 -0.85
CA GLY A 196 1.89 -6.65 0.23
C GLY A 196 2.21 -5.17 0.11
N THR A 197 2.86 -4.67 1.13
CA THR A 197 3.35 -3.29 1.21
C THR A 197 4.48 -3.21 2.24
N GLY A 198 5.30 -2.19 2.13
CA GLY A 198 6.39 -1.93 3.06
C GLY A 198 7.47 -1.10 2.39
N THR A 199 8.03 -0.13 3.10
CA THR A 199 9.30 0.45 2.70
C THR A 199 10.39 -0.61 2.87
N ILE A 200 11.52 -0.42 2.21
CA ILE A 200 12.66 -1.33 2.36
C ILE A 200 13.95 -0.53 2.48
N THR A 201 14.87 -1.00 3.32
CA THR A 201 16.25 -0.53 3.32
C THR A 201 17.11 -1.46 2.49
N GLU A 202 18.28 -1.02 2.10
CA GLU A 202 19.28 -1.84 1.39
C GLU A 202 19.69 -3.11 2.16
N ARG A 203 19.53 -3.11 3.49
CA ARG A 203 19.78 -4.26 4.37
C ARG A 203 18.56 -5.19 4.49
N GLY A 204 17.49 -4.92 3.75
CA GLY A 204 16.27 -5.72 3.80
C GLY A 204 15.38 -5.48 5.03
N VAL A 205 15.58 -4.40 5.78
CA VAL A 205 14.68 -4.02 6.88
C VAL A 205 13.42 -3.39 6.29
N VAL A 206 12.26 -3.86 6.73
CA VAL A 206 10.94 -3.40 6.31
C VAL A 206 10.47 -2.33 7.27
N GLY A 207 10.01 -1.19 6.76
CA GLY A 207 9.51 -0.10 7.58
C GLY A 207 8.05 0.25 7.27
N ALA A 208 7.46 1.02 8.17
CA ALA A 208 6.06 1.45 8.15
C ALA A 208 5.64 2.19 6.87
N ILE A 209 4.35 2.17 6.62
CA ILE A 209 3.68 2.84 5.47
C ILE A 209 2.36 3.48 5.93
N GLY A 210 1.80 4.33 5.10
CA GLY A 210 0.45 4.86 5.32
C GLY A 210 -0.65 4.03 4.66
N GLY A 211 -1.85 4.05 5.25
CA GLY A 211 -3.06 3.45 4.69
C GLY A 211 -3.03 1.92 4.67
N ILE A 212 -2.58 1.29 5.75
CA ILE A 212 -2.45 -0.17 5.81
C ILE A 212 -3.80 -0.88 5.65
N ASN A 213 -4.85 -0.39 6.29
CA ASN A 213 -6.17 -1.00 6.23
C ASN A 213 -6.80 -0.88 4.83
N GLU A 214 -6.66 0.29 4.18
CA GLU A 214 -7.13 0.53 2.81
C GLU A 214 -6.42 -0.39 1.80
N LYS A 215 -5.12 -0.66 2.01
CA LYS A 215 -4.35 -1.58 1.20
C LYS A 215 -4.77 -3.04 1.39
N ILE A 216 -5.04 -3.46 2.64
CA ILE A 216 -5.58 -4.80 2.93
C ILE A 216 -6.95 -4.98 2.28
N MET A 217 -7.82 -3.97 2.36
CA MET A 217 -9.14 -3.99 1.70
C MET A 217 -9.02 -4.10 0.18
N SER A 218 -8.08 -3.35 -0.43
CA SER A 218 -7.78 -3.45 -1.87
C SER A 218 -7.26 -4.83 -2.25
N ALA A 219 -6.35 -5.40 -1.46
CA ALA A 219 -5.79 -6.73 -1.68
C ALA A 219 -6.89 -7.80 -1.67
N LYS A 220 -7.82 -7.72 -0.72
CA LYS A 220 -8.98 -8.61 -0.66
C LYS A 220 -9.88 -8.48 -1.89
N LYS A 221 -10.16 -7.26 -2.34
CA LYS A 221 -10.99 -6.98 -3.53
C LYS A 221 -10.44 -7.63 -4.80
N VAL A 222 -9.11 -7.75 -4.93
CA VAL A 222 -8.48 -8.38 -6.09
C VAL A 222 -8.23 -9.89 -5.91
N GLY A 223 -8.64 -10.46 -4.79
CA GLY A 223 -8.59 -11.90 -4.53
C GLY A 223 -7.26 -12.40 -3.97
N ALA A 224 -6.43 -11.53 -3.40
CA ALA A 224 -5.25 -11.96 -2.66
C ALA A 224 -5.67 -12.75 -1.41
N THR A 225 -4.96 -13.84 -1.14
CA THR A 225 -5.20 -14.72 0.02
C THR A 225 -4.18 -14.50 1.14
N LEU A 226 -3.06 -13.88 0.82
CA LEU A 226 -1.98 -13.52 1.73
C LEU A 226 -1.59 -12.07 1.53
N PHE A 227 -1.36 -11.36 2.64
CA PHE A 227 -0.90 -9.97 2.63
C PHE A 227 0.29 -9.79 3.56
N PHE A 228 1.40 -9.28 3.01
CA PHE A 228 2.54 -8.88 3.84
C PHE A 228 2.42 -7.42 4.25
N ALA A 229 2.52 -7.19 5.56
CA ALA A 229 2.52 -5.87 6.18
C ALA A 229 3.80 -5.64 7.00
N PRO A 230 4.25 -4.39 7.16
CA PRO A 230 5.33 -4.09 8.10
C PRO A 230 4.93 -4.39 9.55
N VAL A 231 5.84 -4.92 10.35
CA VAL A 231 5.59 -5.11 11.79
C VAL A 231 5.27 -3.79 12.50
N ASP A 232 5.87 -2.69 12.04
CA ASP A 232 5.65 -1.36 12.59
C ASP A 232 4.22 -0.83 12.38
N ASN A 233 3.45 -1.42 11.45
CA ASN A 233 2.02 -1.10 11.28
C ASN A 233 1.09 -2.10 12.00
N ALA A 234 1.61 -3.07 12.77
CA ALA A 234 0.79 -4.14 13.36
C ALA A 234 -0.35 -3.61 14.25
N GLU A 235 -0.09 -2.55 15.02
CA GLU A 235 -1.09 -1.94 15.91
C GLU A 235 -2.18 -1.16 15.16
N GLU A 236 -1.89 -0.73 13.91
CA GLU A 236 -2.86 -0.01 13.07
C GLU A 236 -3.81 -0.96 12.35
N ILE A 237 -3.44 -2.26 12.20
CA ILE A 237 -4.22 -3.24 11.47
C ILE A 237 -5.50 -3.54 12.22
N SER A 238 -6.62 -3.25 11.60
CA SER A 238 -7.95 -3.47 12.14
C SER A 238 -8.89 -4.03 11.06
N ASN A 239 -9.93 -4.75 11.49
CA ASN A 239 -11.00 -5.23 10.60
C ASN A 239 -10.49 -5.98 9.36
N VAL A 240 -9.55 -6.92 9.55
CA VAL A 240 -9.05 -7.76 8.46
C VAL A 240 -10.21 -8.56 7.86
N PRO A 241 -10.47 -8.43 6.53
CA PRO A 241 -11.57 -9.14 5.88
C PRO A 241 -11.35 -10.67 5.90
N ASP A 242 -12.44 -11.42 5.97
CA ASP A 242 -12.39 -12.88 5.88
C ASP A 242 -11.73 -13.37 4.58
N GLY A 243 -10.92 -14.42 4.68
CA GLY A 243 -10.27 -15.08 3.55
C GLY A 243 -9.04 -14.33 2.99
N ILE A 244 -8.45 -13.42 3.74
CA ILE A 244 -7.11 -12.93 3.53
C ILE A 244 -6.32 -13.05 4.84
N LYS A 245 -5.13 -13.65 4.77
CA LYS A 245 -4.23 -13.76 5.91
C LYS A 245 -3.23 -12.61 5.89
N VAL A 246 -3.17 -11.83 6.95
CA VAL A 246 -2.16 -10.79 7.12
C VAL A 246 -0.98 -11.34 7.91
N VAL A 247 0.23 -11.16 7.38
CA VAL A 247 1.48 -11.56 8.01
C VAL A 247 2.37 -10.35 8.15
N THR A 248 2.69 -9.98 9.38
CA THR A 248 3.60 -8.88 9.67
C THR A 248 5.05 -9.34 9.62
N VAL A 249 5.90 -8.54 8.96
CA VAL A 249 7.32 -8.84 8.77
C VAL A 249 8.18 -7.62 9.07
N ALA A 250 9.32 -7.84 9.70
CA ALA A 250 10.31 -6.80 9.96
C ALA A 250 11.44 -6.80 8.92
N THR A 251 11.60 -7.90 8.15
CA THR A 251 12.67 -8.03 7.16
C THR A 251 12.22 -8.79 5.92
N LEU A 252 12.91 -8.56 4.80
CA LEU A 252 12.76 -9.34 3.56
C LEU A 252 12.96 -10.84 3.82
N ALA A 253 13.97 -11.20 4.62
CA ALA A 253 14.25 -12.60 4.96
C ALA A 253 13.07 -13.27 5.67
N GLN A 254 12.38 -12.56 6.57
CA GLN A 254 11.18 -13.10 7.22
C GLN A 254 10.05 -13.37 6.23
N ALA A 255 9.84 -12.47 5.26
CA ALA A 255 8.83 -12.66 4.23
C ALA A 255 9.13 -13.87 3.35
N ILE A 256 10.37 -14.01 2.89
CA ILE A 256 10.81 -15.15 2.05
C ILE A 256 10.73 -16.46 2.83
N ASN A 257 11.27 -16.52 4.05
CA ASN A 257 11.17 -17.71 4.91
C ASN A 257 9.71 -18.14 5.19
N TYR A 258 8.80 -17.15 5.30
CA TYR A 258 7.38 -17.47 5.44
C TYR A 258 6.83 -18.13 4.18
N LEU A 259 7.17 -17.62 2.99
CA LEU A 259 6.74 -18.18 1.71
C LEU A 259 7.25 -19.61 1.51
N GLU A 260 8.51 -19.88 1.81
CA GLU A 260 9.13 -21.19 1.73
C GLU A 260 8.47 -22.24 2.63
N ARG A 261 8.12 -21.85 3.86
CA ARG A 261 7.48 -22.76 4.82
C ARG A 261 6.01 -23.01 4.53
N SER A 262 5.32 -22.08 3.93
CA SER A 262 3.88 -22.17 3.66
C SER A 262 3.54 -22.79 2.31
N GLY A 263 4.52 -23.04 1.45
CA GLY A 263 4.40 -23.76 0.17
C GLY A 263 4.68 -25.27 0.27
N ARG A 264 5.02 -25.77 1.48
CA ARG A 264 5.27 -27.21 1.73
C ARG A 264 4.08 -27.92 2.34
#